data_9933a1acfcd0344d01e6768edca9fe28
#
_entry.id   9933a1acfcd0344d01e6768edca9fe28
#
_cell.length_a   1.000
_cell.length_b   1.000
_cell.length_c   1.000
_cell.angle_alpha   90.00
_cell.angle_beta   90.00
_cell.angle_gamma   90.00
#
_symmetry.space_group_name_H-M   'P 1'
#
loop_
_entity.id
_entity.type
_entity.pdbx_description
1 polymer ?
#
loop_
_entity_poly.entity_id
_entity_poly.type
_entity_poly.pdbx_seq_one_letter_code
_entity_poly.pdbx_strand_id
1 'polypeptide(L)'
;MTARVRVPASSSNLGAGFDCIGVAVDRWLVASVTLGGTGISILRRGTLSAVRVRADQDLFTRGFRAACAAGGASPAGTGATIEAASDIPVGCGLGSSAAAIVAGALLADAALELGLSRAKVLEIATTIEGHPDNVAPAIHGGAVLSVHTPAGLVSSSLRVSPAIELLIAVPPFPNDTKAARAALPHTLPHSDAVVAAGRAAALVQGLATGDGALLGAALDDVLHVPFRRARIPGYDAVAAAAQKAGAFGATLSGAGSAILAIAPRERSAAVGAAMLAAWRAAGVVAELIRSSHPVPGANVSRLSQIPVSTEPL
;
A
#
# COMPACT_ATOMS: atom_id res chain seq x y z
N MET A 1 -26.02 9.22 -9.29
CA MET A 1 -25.69 7.81 -8.95
C MET A 1 -24.64 7.84 -7.85
N THR A 2 -24.75 7.01 -6.84
CA THR A 2 -23.82 6.95 -5.72
C THR A 2 -23.07 5.62 -5.76
N ALA A 3 -21.76 5.67 -5.82
CA ALA A 3 -20.90 4.50 -5.73
C ALA A 3 -20.07 4.55 -4.45
N ARG A 4 -19.74 3.40 -3.90
CA ARG A 4 -18.90 3.25 -2.72
C ARG A 4 -17.78 2.26 -3.00
N VAL A 5 -16.59 2.57 -2.54
CA VAL A 5 -15.42 1.70 -2.63
C VAL A 5 -14.81 1.48 -1.26
N ARG A 6 -14.18 0.31 -1.07
CA ARG A 6 -13.34 -0.01 0.08
C ARG A 6 -12.01 -0.51 -0.46
N VAL A 7 -10.91 0.13 -0.08
CA VAL A 7 -9.57 -0.15 -0.59
C VAL A 7 -8.65 -0.44 0.59
N PRO A 8 -7.91 -1.55 0.60
CA PRO A 8 -6.99 -1.86 1.69
C PRO A 8 -5.72 -1.02 1.63
N ALA A 9 -5.05 -0.89 2.76
CA ALA A 9 -3.65 -0.48 2.83
C ALA A 9 -2.74 -1.50 2.15
N SER A 10 -1.49 -1.13 1.96
CA SER A 10 -0.48 -2.05 1.43
C SER A 10 0.89 -1.76 2.02
N SER A 11 1.68 -2.82 2.22
CA SER A 11 3.12 -2.74 2.50
C SER A 11 3.86 -3.16 1.25
N SER A 12 4.82 -2.38 0.81
CA SER A 12 5.57 -2.64 -0.41
C SER A 12 7.04 -2.95 -0.15
N ASN A 13 7.71 -3.46 -1.15
CA ASN A 13 9.11 -3.89 -1.19
C ASN A 13 9.38 -5.21 -0.46
N LEU A 14 8.95 -5.39 0.77
CA LEU A 14 9.22 -6.59 1.59
C LEU A 14 10.72 -6.96 1.56
N GLY A 15 11.62 -5.99 1.67
CA GLY A 15 13.06 -6.15 1.45
C GLY A 15 13.40 -6.17 -0.04
N ALA A 16 13.85 -7.31 -0.55
CA ALA A 16 14.37 -7.44 -1.92
C ALA A 16 13.34 -7.35 -3.05
N GLY A 17 12.06 -7.22 -2.75
CA GLY A 17 10.99 -6.99 -3.74
C GLY A 17 10.81 -5.52 -4.14
N PHE A 18 11.87 -4.73 -4.13
CA PHE A 18 11.84 -3.30 -4.37
C PHE A 18 11.13 -2.92 -5.68
N ASP A 19 10.15 -2.02 -5.57
CA ASP A 19 9.28 -1.51 -6.64
C ASP A 19 8.49 -2.59 -7.41
N CYS A 20 8.49 -3.87 -6.97
CA CYS A 20 7.81 -4.94 -7.69
C CYS A 20 6.92 -5.85 -6.83
N ILE A 21 7.15 -5.96 -5.52
CA ILE A 21 6.35 -6.82 -4.65
C ILE A 21 5.71 -6.00 -3.53
N GLY A 22 4.41 -6.23 -3.33
CA GLY A 22 3.67 -5.68 -2.21
C GLY A 22 2.61 -6.62 -1.68
N VAL A 23 2.10 -6.32 -0.49
CA VAL A 23 1.07 -7.09 0.18
C VAL A 23 -0.02 -6.18 0.73
N ALA A 24 -1.28 -6.57 0.58
CA ALA A 24 -2.40 -5.87 1.19
C ALA A 24 -2.39 -6.05 2.71
N VAL A 25 -2.74 -4.97 3.42
CA VAL A 25 -2.70 -4.89 4.89
C VAL A 25 -4.08 -4.52 5.41
N ASP A 26 -4.49 -5.11 6.54
CA ASP A 26 -5.83 -4.91 7.12
C ASP A 26 -5.95 -3.55 7.82
N ARG A 27 -5.92 -2.51 7.02
CA ARG A 27 -6.32 -1.12 7.27
C ARG A 27 -7.02 -0.63 6.02
N TRP A 28 -7.99 0.26 6.18
CA TRP A 28 -8.92 0.50 5.09
C TRP A 28 -9.15 1.98 4.81
N LEU A 29 -9.30 2.25 3.54
CA LEU A 29 -9.89 3.47 3.03
C LEU A 29 -11.27 3.13 2.49
N VAL A 30 -12.28 3.84 2.96
CA VAL A 30 -13.66 3.75 2.46
C VAL A 30 -14.04 5.09 1.88
N ALA A 31 -14.52 5.11 0.66
CA ALA A 31 -14.98 6.34 0.03
C ALA A 31 -16.27 6.12 -0.75
N SER A 32 -17.08 7.17 -0.84
CA SER A 32 -18.27 7.23 -1.69
C SER A 32 -18.23 8.47 -2.58
N VAL A 33 -18.90 8.41 -3.71
CA VAL A 33 -19.02 9.54 -4.64
C VAL A 33 -20.48 9.84 -4.94
N THR A 34 -20.80 11.13 -4.96
CA THR A 34 -22.05 11.66 -5.51
C THR A 34 -21.71 12.59 -6.67
N LEU A 35 -22.22 12.27 -7.87
CA LEU A 35 -22.04 13.11 -9.06
C LEU A 35 -22.92 14.37 -8.96
N GLY A 36 -22.39 15.50 -9.41
CA GLY A 36 -23.09 16.78 -9.47
C GLY A 36 -22.19 17.96 -9.14
N GLY A 37 -22.67 19.16 -9.41
CA GLY A 37 -21.94 20.41 -9.21
C GLY A 37 -20.83 20.65 -10.24
N THR A 38 -19.90 21.50 -9.90
CA THR A 38 -18.73 21.84 -10.71
C THR A 38 -17.45 21.46 -9.98
N GLY A 39 -16.56 20.73 -10.65
CA GLY A 39 -15.29 20.26 -10.07
C GLY A 39 -15.46 19.11 -9.08
N ILE A 40 -14.35 18.74 -8.45
CA ILE A 40 -14.30 17.63 -7.48
C ILE A 40 -14.00 18.20 -6.09
N SER A 41 -14.88 17.92 -5.13
CA SER A 41 -14.69 18.23 -3.71
C SER A 41 -14.48 16.95 -2.91
N ILE A 42 -13.68 17.02 -1.84
CA ILE A 42 -13.34 15.84 -1.03
C ILE A 42 -13.52 16.17 0.45
N LEU A 43 -14.42 15.42 1.09
CA LEU A 43 -14.65 15.47 2.53
C LEU A 43 -13.85 14.35 3.19
N ARG A 44 -12.94 14.70 4.10
CA ARG A 44 -11.98 13.76 4.70
C ARG A 44 -12.27 13.51 6.16
N ARG A 45 -12.17 12.22 6.57
CA ARG A 45 -12.33 11.76 7.96
C ARG A 45 -11.23 10.77 8.33
N GLY A 46 -11.08 10.50 9.63
CA GLY A 46 -10.06 9.59 10.17
C GLY A 46 -8.64 10.12 9.92
N THR A 47 -7.73 9.26 9.54
CA THR A 47 -6.32 9.62 9.27
C THR A 47 -6.14 10.63 8.13
N LEU A 48 -7.15 10.79 7.27
CA LEU A 48 -7.13 11.78 6.18
C LEU A 48 -7.49 13.19 6.65
N SER A 49 -8.05 13.38 7.85
CA SER A 49 -8.56 14.69 8.31
C SER A 49 -7.49 15.79 8.37
N ALA A 50 -6.22 15.41 8.56
CA ALA A 50 -5.08 16.34 8.58
C ALA A 50 -4.48 16.63 7.19
N VAL A 51 -4.89 15.91 6.15
CA VAL A 51 -4.33 16.07 4.79
C VAL A 51 -4.80 17.40 4.20
N ARG A 52 -3.83 18.26 3.85
CA ARG A 52 -4.07 19.55 3.19
C ARG A 52 -3.33 19.55 1.87
N VAL A 53 -4.07 19.53 0.78
CA VAL A 53 -3.53 19.46 -0.59
C VAL A 53 -4.42 20.24 -1.54
N ARG A 54 -3.85 20.85 -2.57
CA ARG A 54 -4.61 21.53 -3.63
C ARG A 54 -5.44 20.51 -4.40
N ALA A 55 -6.63 20.92 -4.87
CA ALA A 55 -7.56 20.03 -5.57
C ALA A 55 -6.96 19.37 -6.83
N ASP A 56 -6.08 20.07 -7.56
CA ASP A 56 -5.40 19.55 -8.75
C ASP A 56 -4.30 18.52 -8.42
N GLN A 57 -3.74 18.57 -7.22
CA GLN A 57 -2.72 17.64 -6.73
C GLN A 57 -3.30 16.50 -5.89
N ASP A 58 -4.58 16.57 -5.59
CA ASP A 58 -5.26 15.57 -4.78
C ASP A 58 -5.32 14.22 -5.48
N LEU A 59 -4.93 13.17 -4.77
CA LEU A 59 -4.78 11.83 -5.35
C LEU A 59 -6.12 11.18 -5.70
N PHE A 60 -7.18 11.43 -4.94
CA PHE A 60 -8.54 11.00 -5.34
C PHE A 60 -8.95 11.69 -6.65
N THR A 61 -8.75 13.00 -6.73
CA THR A 61 -9.05 13.79 -7.93
C THR A 61 -8.26 13.31 -9.13
N ARG A 62 -6.96 13.04 -8.95
CA ARG A 62 -6.09 12.57 -10.03
C ARG A 62 -6.54 11.19 -10.52
N GLY A 63 -6.81 10.25 -9.62
CA GLY A 63 -7.32 8.91 -9.97
C GLY A 63 -8.68 8.98 -10.68
N PHE A 64 -9.62 9.79 -10.15
CA PHE A 64 -10.94 9.98 -10.73
C PHE A 64 -10.87 10.54 -12.16
N ARG A 65 -10.11 11.63 -12.36
CA ARG A 65 -9.96 12.28 -13.68
C ARG A 65 -9.25 11.37 -14.70
N ALA A 66 -8.24 10.65 -14.28
CA ALA A 66 -7.52 9.74 -15.16
C ALA A 66 -8.40 8.56 -15.61
N ALA A 67 -9.26 8.06 -14.73
CA ALA A 67 -10.25 7.05 -15.09
C ALA A 67 -11.32 7.60 -16.04
N CYS A 68 -11.83 8.82 -15.82
CA CYS A 68 -12.74 9.50 -16.77
C CYS A 68 -12.10 9.58 -18.16
N ALA A 69 -10.86 10.07 -18.26
CA ALA A 69 -10.16 10.18 -19.53
C ALA A 69 -9.99 8.82 -20.23
N ALA A 70 -9.64 7.78 -19.50
CA ALA A 70 -9.46 6.43 -20.03
C ALA A 70 -10.78 5.80 -20.50
N GLY A 71 -11.90 6.14 -19.85
CA GLY A 71 -13.26 5.66 -20.20
C GLY A 71 -14.00 6.57 -21.20
N GLY A 72 -13.34 7.62 -21.75
CA GLY A 72 -13.97 8.53 -22.73
C GLY A 72 -14.92 9.56 -22.14
N ALA A 73 -14.99 9.70 -20.81
CA ALA A 73 -15.77 10.76 -20.15
C ALA A 73 -14.95 12.05 -20.05
N SER A 74 -15.63 13.22 -20.04
CA SER A 74 -14.95 14.51 -19.89
C SER A 74 -14.47 14.72 -18.45
N PRO A 75 -13.15 14.75 -18.18
CA PRO A 75 -12.65 14.94 -16.83
C PRO A 75 -12.99 16.32 -16.24
N ALA A 76 -13.11 17.34 -17.09
CA ALA A 76 -13.38 18.72 -16.67
C ALA A 76 -14.89 18.98 -16.49
N GLY A 77 -15.74 18.26 -17.25
CA GLY A 77 -17.19 18.41 -17.21
C GLY A 77 -17.88 17.60 -16.10
N THR A 78 -17.14 16.75 -15.40
CA THR A 78 -17.72 15.88 -14.37
C THR A 78 -17.48 16.47 -12.99
N GLY A 79 -18.54 17.03 -12.38
CA GLY A 79 -18.52 17.45 -10.98
C GLY A 79 -18.83 16.26 -10.05
N ALA A 80 -18.15 16.21 -8.90
CA ALA A 80 -18.37 15.17 -7.93
C ALA A 80 -18.03 15.61 -6.50
N THR A 81 -18.73 15.07 -5.53
CA THR A 81 -18.36 15.12 -4.12
C THR A 81 -17.92 13.72 -3.68
N ILE A 82 -16.69 13.59 -3.20
CA ILE A 82 -16.14 12.36 -2.64
C ILE A 82 -16.07 12.49 -1.12
N GLU A 83 -16.74 11.58 -0.41
CA GLU A 83 -16.59 11.43 1.04
C GLU A 83 -15.67 10.26 1.32
N ALA A 84 -14.55 10.52 2.01
CA ALA A 84 -13.53 9.52 2.30
C ALA A 84 -13.21 9.45 3.79
N ALA A 85 -13.20 8.25 4.34
CA ALA A 85 -12.74 7.94 5.68
C ALA A 85 -11.65 6.86 5.63
N SER A 86 -10.60 7.02 6.43
CA SER A 86 -9.49 6.05 6.43
C SER A 86 -8.94 5.85 7.83
N ASP A 87 -8.47 4.63 8.11
CA ASP A 87 -7.62 4.27 9.24
C ASP A 87 -6.17 3.95 8.82
N ILE A 88 -5.85 4.12 7.52
CA ILE A 88 -4.49 3.92 6.99
C ILE A 88 -3.60 5.08 7.45
N PRO A 89 -2.52 4.85 8.20
CA PRO A 89 -1.56 5.89 8.59
C PRO A 89 -0.95 6.58 7.36
N VAL A 90 -1.07 7.91 7.30
CA VAL A 90 -0.60 8.71 6.17
C VAL A 90 0.90 8.94 6.25
N GLY A 91 1.63 8.65 5.14
CA GLY A 91 3.07 8.89 5.07
C GLY A 91 3.93 7.90 5.84
N CYS A 92 3.37 6.78 6.34
CA CYS A 92 4.08 5.81 7.17
C CYS A 92 4.51 4.54 6.40
N GLY A 93 4.48 4.54 5.07
CA GLY A 93 4.85 3.37 4.26
C GLY A 93 3.76 2.29 4.16
N LEU A 94 2.49 2.68 4.31
CA LEU A 94 1.32 1.79 4.24
C LEU A 94 0.42 2.05 3.03
N GLY A 95 0.93 2.63 1.97
CA GLY A 95 0.24 2.77 0.69
C GLY A 95 -1.00 3.67 0.70
N SER A 96 -1.08 4.65 1.63
CA SER A 96 -2.23 5.57 1.72
C SER A 96 -2.44 6.37 0.42
N SER A 97 -1.36 6.73 -0.29
CA SER A 97 -1.40 7.39 -1.61
C SER A 97 -2.02 6.49 -2.67
N ALA A 98 -1.52 5.26 -2.79
CA ALA A 98 -2.02 4.27 -3.74
C ALA A 98 -3.51 3.97 -3.48
N ALA A 99 -3.91 3.81 -2.21
CA ALA A 99 -5.30 3.59 -1.83
C ALA A 99 -6.21 4.76 -2.27
N ALA A 100 -5.77 6.01 -2.13
CA ALA A 100 -6.52 7.19 -2.57
C ALA A 100 -6.66 7.26 -4.09
N ILE A 101 -5.58 6.97 -4.84
CA ILE A 101 -5.60 6.95 -6.31
C ILE A 101 -6.56 5.86 -6.82
N VAL A 102 -6.42 4.64 -6.28
CA VAL A 102 -7.27 3.49 -6.63
C VAL A 102 -8.73 3.78 -6.30
N ALA A 103 -9.00 4.35 -5.13
CA ALA A 103 -10.37 4.73 -4.75
C ALA A 103 -10.95 5.75 -5.72
N GLY A 104 -10.20 6.80 -6.08
CA GLY A 104 -10.64 7.80 -7.06
C GLY A 104 -10.98 7.18 -8.42
N ALA A 105 -10.11 6.31 -8.93
CA ALA A 105 -10.31 5.65 -10.23
C ALA A 105 -11.53 4.72 -10.21
N LEU A 106 -11.68 3.89 -9.18
CA LEU A 106 -12.81 2.99 -9.05
C LEU A 106 -14.15 3.70 -8.82
N LEU A 107 -14.13 4.85 -8.11
CA LEU A 107 -15.33 5.67 -7.93
C LEU A 107 -15.80 6.27 -9.27
N ALA A 108 -14.87 6.77 -10.11
CA ALA A 108 -15.20 7.27 -11.43
C ALA A 108 -15.77 6.16 -12.32
N ASP A 109 -15.09 5.00 -12.37
CA ASP A 109 -15.53 3.85 -13.15
C ASP A 109 -16.94 3.42 -12.77
N ALA A 110 -17.22 3.27 -11.47
CA ALA A 110 -18.51 2.80 -10.99
C ALA A 110 -19.64 3.84 -11.17
N ALA A 111 -19.36 5.14 -10.92
CA ALA A 111 -20.36 6.19 -10.96
C ALA A 111 -20.74 6.61 -12.39
N LEU A 112 -19.80 6.50 -13.32
CA LEU A 112 -19.96 6.88 -14.73
C LEU A 112 -20.11 5.66 -15.68
N GLU A 113 -20.10 4.43 -15.12
CA GLU A 113 -20.25 3.18 -15.87
C GLU A 113 -19.22 3.05 -17.02
N LEU A 114 -17.95 3.40 -16.73
CA LEU A 114 -16.90 3.45 -17.75
C LEU A 114 -16.47 2.06 -18.24
N GLY A 115 -16.71 1.01 -17.45
CA GLY A 115 -16.38 -0.38 -17.82
C GLY A 115 -14.89 -0.67 -17.83
N LEU A 116 -14.10 0.01 -16.99
CA LEU A 116 -12.66 -0.19 -16.93
C LEU A 116 -12.32 -1.55 -16.32
N SER A 117 -11.43 -2.29 -16.98
CA SER A 117 -10.88 -3.52 -16.39
C SER A 117 -9.98 -3.21 -15.20
N ARG A 118 -9.82 -4.18 -14.28
CA ARG A 118 -8.86 -4.04 -13.16
C ARG A 118 -7.44 -3.78 -13.65
N ALA A 119 -7.05 -4.37 -14.79
CA ALA A 119 -5.75 -4.12 -15.42
C ALA A 119 -5.61 -2.65 -15.86
N LYS A 120 -6.68 -2.05 -16.40
CA LYS A 120 -6.66 -0.63 -16.80
C LYS A 120 -6.61 0.30 -15.58
N VAL A 121 -7.32 -0.02 -14.51
CA VAL A 121 -7.23 0.71 -13.24
C VAL A 121 -5.82 0.61 -12.66
N LEU A 122 -5.18 -0.56 -12.72
CA LEU A 122 -3.80 -0.77 -12.28
C LEU A 122 -2.82 0.10 -13.08
N GLU A 123 -2.94 0.12 -14.40
CA GLU A 123 -2.12 0.95 -15.29
C GLU A 123 -2.26 2.45 -14.94
N ILE A 124 -3.50 2.94 -14.83
CA ILE A 124 -3.80 4.33 -14.47
C ILE A 124 -3.17 4.68 -13.12
N ALA A 125 -3.43 3.87 -12.11
CA ALA A 125 -2.99 4.16 -10.75
C ALA A 125 -1.46 4.07 -10.62
N THR A 126 -0.83 3.12 -11.32
CA THR A 126 0.64 2.99 -11.37
C THR A 126 1.29 4.18 -12.06
N THR A 127 0.71 4.69 -13.13
CA THR A 127 1.20 5.90 -13.82
C THR A 127 1.18 7.13 -12.90
N ILE A 128 0.18 7.23 -12.02
CA ILE A 128 0.07 8.34 -11.07
C ILE A 128 1.01 8.19 -9.88
N GLU A 129 1.11 6.97 -9.32
CA GLU A 129 1.93 6.65 -8.14
C GLU A 129 3.43 6.59 -8.49
N GLY A 130 3.76 6.09 -9.68
CA GLY A 130 5.13 5.90 -10.16
C GLY A 130 5.69 4.49 -9.97
N HIS A 131 5.01 3.62 -9.22
CA HIS A 131 5.39 2.24 -8.98
C HIS A 131 4.17 1.37 -8.64
N PRO A 132 4.16 0.07 -9.02
CA PRO A 132 2.98 -0.80 -8.89
C PRO A 132 2.83 -1.49 -7.53
N ASP A 133 3.88 -1.57 -6.73
CA ASP A 133 4.01 -2.42 -5.55
C ASP A 133 3.05 -2.11 -4.40
N ASN A 134 2.51 -0.89 -4.32
CA ASN A 134 1.41 -0.52 -3.44
C ASN A 134 0.05 -0.61 -4.16
N VAL A 135 0.00 -0.25 -5.43
CA VAL A 135 -1.23 -0.18 -6.23
C VAL A 135 -1.80 -1.58 -6.50
N ALA A 136 -0.95 -2.51 -6.90
CA ALA A 136 -1.37 -3.86 -7.25
C ALA A 136 -2.01 -4.61 -6.06
N PRO A 137 -1.42 -4.67 -4.85
CA PRO A 137 -2.08 -5.29 -3.71
C PRO A 137 -3.33 -4.51 -3.25
N ALA A 138 -3.39 -3.19 -3.40
CA ALA A 138 -4.60 -2.43 -3.11
C ALA A 138 -5.77 -2.85 -4.02
N ILE A 139 -5.51 -3.17 -5.30
CA ILE A 139 -6.53 -3.59 -6.27
C ILE A 139 -6.88 -5.07 -6.13
N HIS A 140 -5.86 -5.94 -6.05
CA HIS A 140 -6.03 -7.40 -6.16
C HIS A 140 -6.16 -8.09 -4.79
N GLY A 141 -5.62 -7.50 -3.74
CA GLY A 141 -5.48 -8.12 -2.43
C GLY A 141 -4.30 -9.09 -2.35
N GLY A 142 -4.04 -9.62 -1.15
CA GLY A 142 -2.96 -10.55 -0.90
C GLY A 142 -1.58 -10.00 -1.21
N ALA A 143 -0.64 -10.89 -1.48
CA ALA A 143 0.69 -10.53 -1.97
C ALA A 143 0.72 -10.55 -3.51
N VAL A 144 1.32 -9.55 -4.13
CA VAL A 144 1.32 -9.37 -5.59
C VAL A 144 2.71 -9.01 -6.07
N LEU A 145 3.16 -9.73 -7.11
CA LEU A 145 4.31 -9.37 -7.95
C LEU A 145 3.81 -8.57 -9.16
N SER A 146 4.47 -7.47 -9.47
CA SER A 146 4.19 -6.68 -10.67
C SER A 146 5.49 -6.38 -11.42
N VAL A 147 5.48 -6.58 -12.73
CA VAL A 147 6.66 -6.43 -13.58
C VAL A 147 6.30 -5.65 -14.84
N HIS A 148 7.10 -4.66 -15.17
CA HIS A 148 7.01 -3.97 -16.47
C HIS A 148 7.57 -4.85 -17.56
N THR A 149 6.80 -5.02 -18.64
CA THR A 149 7.20 -5.73 -19.85
C THR A 149 7.03 -4.81 -21.07
N PRO A 150 7.60 -5.15 -22.24
CA PRO A 150 7.35 -4.40 -23.47
C PRO A 150 5.85 -4.29 -23.83
N ALA A 151 5.04 -5.25 -23.39
CA ALA A 151 3.59 -5.28 -23.65
C ALA A 151 2.76 -4.54 -22.56
N GLY A 152 3.42 -3.96 -21.53
CA GLY A 152 2.77 -3.27 -20.43
C GLY A 152 3.07 -3.88 -19.07
N LEU A 153 2.29 -3.49 -18.08
CA LEU A 153 2.42 -3.96 -16.68
C LEU A 153 1.71 -5.30 -16.51
N VAL A 154 2.44 -6.30 -16.04
CA VAL A 154 1.92 -7.64 -15.71
C VAL A 154 1.95 -7.81 -14.19
N SER A 155 0.85 -8.30 -13.61
CA SER A 155 0.74 -8.60 -12.18
C SER A 155 0.30 -10.05 -11.95
N SER A 156 0.86 -10.67 -10.92
CA SER A 156 0.55 -12.04 -10.51
C SER A 156 0.43 -12.13 -8.99
N SER A 157 -0.60 -12.82 -8.51
CA SER A 157 -0.76 -13.11 -7.08
C SER A 157 0.33 -14.07 -6.61
N LEU A 158 0.92 -13.77 -5.47
CA LEU A 158 1.90 -14.62 -4.81
C LEU A 158 1.23 -15.43 -3.69
N ARG A 159 1.64 -16.68 -3.56
CA ARG A 159 1.26 -17.50 -2.42
C ARG A 159 2.02 -17.03 -1.17
N VAL A 160 1.33 -17.00 -0.04
CA VAL A 160 1.93 -16.75 1.26
C VAL A 160 1.63 -17.95 2.14
N SER A 161 2.68 -18.55 2.67
CA SER A 161 2.58 -19.73 3.54
C SER A 161 1.78 -19.39 4.80
N PRO A 162 0.84 -20.23 5.23
CA PRO A 162 0.12 -20.03 6.48
C PRO A 162 1.00 -20.23 7.73
N ALA A 163 2.22 -20.75 7.57
CA ALA A 163 3.17 -20.92 8.65
C ALA A 163 3.89 -19.64 9.07
N ILE A 164 3.77 -18.57 8.28
CA ILE A 164 4.39 -17.27 8.57
C ILE A 164 3.35 -16.20 8.86
N GLU A 165 3.80 -15.14 9.51
CA GLU A 165 3.01 -13.94 9.76
C GLU A 165 3.84 -12.69 9.49
N LEU A 166 3.21 -11.67 8.88
CA LEU A 166 3.80 -10.37 8.67
C LEU A 166 3.37 -9.44 9.80
N LEU A 167 4.35 -8.77 10.40
CA LEU A 167 4.19 -7.88 11.56
C LEU A 167 4.69 -6.51 11.18
N ILE A 168 3.86 -5.49 11.28
CA ILE A 168 4.20 -4.12 10.88
C ILE A 168 4.10 -3.22 12.11
N ALA A 169 5.22 -2.73 12.60
CA ALA A 169 5.26 -1.74 13.67
C ALA A 169 5.28 -0.33 13.07
N VAL A 170 4.25 0.45 13.36
CA VAL A 170 3.98 1.77 12.76
C VAL A 170 4.21 2.86 13.79
N PRO A 171 5.28 3.65 13.69
CA PRO A 171 5.48 4.80 14.56
C PRO A 171 4.57 5.97 14.13
N PRO A 172 4.28 6.94 15.06
CA PRO A 172 3.35 8.03 14.80
C PRO A 172 3.97 9.21 14.01
N PHE A 173 5.01 8.97 13.23
CA PHE A 173 5.64 10.00 12.41
C PHE A 173 5.77 9.56 10.95
N PRO A 174 5.49 10.46 10.00
CA PRO A 174 5.62 10.16 8.58
C PRO A 174 7.08 10.18 8.11
N ASN A 175 7.35 9.54 6.97
CA ASN A 175 8.58 9.72 6.21
C ASN A 175 8.25 10.26 4.82
N ASP A 176 9.04 11.23 4.35
CA ASP A 176 8.87 11.79 3.01
C ASP A 176 9.36 10.79 1.95
N THR A 177 8.41 10.25 1.18
CA THR A 177 8.69 9.27 0.13
C THR A 177 9.58 9.84 -0.97
N LYS A 178 9.43 11.12 -1.33
CA LYS A 178 10.28 11.76 -2.35
C LYS A 178 11.71 11.87 -1.88
N ALA A 179 11.92 12.32 -0.64
CA ALA A 179 13.23 12.42 -0.04
C ALA A 179 13.86 11.03 0.18
N ALA A 180 13.06 10.01 0.55
CA ALA A 180 13.51 8.63 0.66
C ALA A 180 13.92 8.03 -0.70
N ARG A 181 13.24 8.39 -1.79
CA ARG A 181 13.61 7.98 -3.15
C ARG A 181 14.86 8.73 -3.65
N ALA A 182 14.98 10.00 -3.35
CA ALA A 182 16.17 10.80 -3.72
C ALA A 182 17.45 10.36 -2.99
N ALA A 183 17.34 9.65 -1.88
CA ALA A 183 18.49 9.09 -1.17
C ALA A 183 19.08 7.82 -1.84
N LEU A 184 18.40 7.26 -2.84
CA LEU A 184 18.88 6.05 -3.55
C LEU A 184 20.01 6.41 -4.51
N PRO A 185 21.03 5.56 -4.65
CA PRO A 185 22.09 5.76 -5.64
C PRO A 185 21.56 5.56 -7.06
N HIS A 186 22.10 6.29 -8.01
CA HIS A 186 21.78 6.14 -9.44
C HIS A 186 22.36 4.87 -10.05
N THR A 187 23.42 4.32 -9.47
CA THR A 187 24.12 3.11 -9.93
C THR A 187 24.47 2.23 -8.74
N LEU A 188 24.54 0.92 -8.98
CA LEU A 188 24.99 -0.06 -8.02
C LEU A 188 26.11 -0.91 -8.63
N PRO A 189 27.03 -1.47 -7.81
CA PRO A 189 27.98 -2.47 -8.26
C PRO A 189 27.25 -3.67 -8.88
N HIS A 190 27.81 -4.26 -9.94
CA HIS A 190 27.22 -5.44 -10.59
C HIS A 190 27.02 -6.60 -9.60
N SER A 191 27.94 -6.77 -8.64
CA SER A 191 27.81 -7.75 -7.55
C SER A 191 26.53 -7.59 -6.75
N ASP A 192 26.18 -6.34 -6.40
CA ASP A 192 24.98 -6.04 -5.62
C ASP A 192 23.72 -6.28 -6.43
N ALA A 193 23.75 -6.00 -7.75
CA ALA A 193 22.65 -6.35 -8.65
C ALA A 193 22.41 -7.86 -8.73
N VAL A 194 23.48 -8.69 -8.77
CA VAL A 194 23.37 -10.15 -8.72
C VAL A 194 22.78 -10.62 -7.38
N VAL A 195 23.23 -10.04 -6.26
CA VAL A 195 22.69 -10.34 -4.92
C VAL A 195 21.21 -9.95 -4.86
N ALA A 196 20.82 -8.78 -5.35
CA ALA A 196 19.43 -8.32 -5.37
C ALA A 196 18.53 -9.27 -6.18
N ALA A 197 18.97 -9.71 -7.36
CA ALA A 197 18.22 -10.66 -8.20
C ALA A 197 17.98 -12.00 -7.48
N GLY A 198 19.02 -12.55 -6.82
CA GLY A 198 18.91 -13.78 -6.04
C GLY A 198 17.98 -13.64 -4.84
N ARG A 199 18.07 -12.52 -4.12
CA ARG A 199 17.22 -12.22 -2.95
C ARG A 199 15.76 -11.97 -3.34
N ALA A 200 15.49 -11.35 -4.49
CA ALA A 200 14.13 -11.20 -5.01
C ALA A 200 13.49 -12.57 -5.32
N ALA A 201 14.23 -13.48 -5.94
CA ALA A 201 13.78 -14.85 -6.16
C ALA A 201 13.56 -15.60 -4.83
N ALA A 202 14.47 -15.41 -3.86
CA ALA A 202 14.36 -15.98 -2.50
C ALA A 202 13.09 -15.44 -1.78
N LEU A 203 12.73 -14.17 -1.95
CA LEU A 203 11.50 -13.61 -1.40
C LEU A 203 10.26 -14.34 -1.91
N VAL A 204 10.14 -14.52 -3.23
CA VAL A 204 8.98 -15.18 -3.85
C VAL A 204 8.86 -16.62 -3.36
N GLN A 205 9.97 -17.38 -3.37
CA GLN A 205 9.98 -18.76 -2.90
C GLN A 205 9.76 -18.86 -1.39
N GLY A 206 10.42 -18.01 -0.60
CA GLY A 206 10.28 -17.97 0.86
C GLY A 206 8.87 -17.63 1.31
N LEU A 207 8.20 -16.66 0.66
CA LEU A 207 6.79 -16.37 0.93
C LEU A 207 5.90 -17.59 0.67
N ALA A 208 6.12 -18.30 -0.43
CA ALA A 208 5.30 -19.44 -0.82
C ALA A 208 5.48 -20.65 0.09
N THR A 209 6.70 -20.92 0.57
CA THR A 209 7.05 -22.11 1.34
C THR A 209 7.09 -21.88 2.86
N GLY A 210 7.34 -20.63 3.29
CA GLY A 210 7.63 -20.31 4.69
C GLY A 210 9.07 -20.60 5.09
N ASP A 211 9.98 -20.82 4.12
CA ASP A 211 11.39 -21.09 4.39
C ASP A 211 12.09 -19.88 5.00
N GLY A 212 12.51 -20.03 6.26
CA GLY A 212 13.12 -18.96 7.05
C GLY A 212 14.48 -18.51 6.54
N ALA A 213 15.28 -19.40 5.93
CA ALA A 213 16.58 -19.04 5.38
C ALA A 213 16.41 -18.15 4.13
N LEU A 214 15.47 -18.52 3.25
CA LEU A 214 15.14 -17.71 2.08
C LEU A 214 14.56 -16.35 2.46
N LEU A 215 13.62 -16.33 3.45
CA LEU A 215 13.04 -15.09 3.94
C LEU A 215 14.07 -14.20 4.63
N GLY A 216 14.96 -14.78 5.44
CA GLY A 216 16.05 -14.04 6.08
C GLY A 216 16.97 -13.37 5.06
N ALA A 217 17.37 -14.10 4.02
CA ALA A 217 18.17 -13.55 2.92
C ALA A 217 17.43 -12.42 2.17
N ALA A 218 16.13 -12.60 1.90
CA ALA A 218 15.33 -11.63 1.16
C ALA A 218 15.08 -10.33 1.92
N LEU A 219 14.97 -10.39 3.26
CA LEU A 219 14.74 -9.22 4.10
C LEU A 219 16.01 -8.39 4.33
N ASP A 220 17.21 -8.95 4.05
CA ASP A 220 18.48 -8.25 4.02
C ASP A 220 18.67 -7.58 2.64
N ASP A 221 17.98 -6.45 2.43
CA ASP A 221 17.98 -5.73 1.16
C ASP A 221 19.28 -4.94 0.90
N VAL A 222 19.67 -4.85 -0.38
CA VAL A 222 20.82 -4.06 -0.83
C VAL A 222 20.43 -2.87 -1.71
N LEU A 223 19.13 -2.77 -2.12
CA LEU A 223 18.68 -1.77 -3.09
C LEU A 223 18.20 -0.48 -2.44
N HIS A 224 17.49 -0.56 -1.31
CA HIS A 224 16.85 0.64 -0.75
C HIS A 224 17.00 0.83 0.76
N VAL A 225 16.97 -0.25 1.55
CA VAL A 225 17.02 -0.16 3.03
C VAL A 225 18.33 0.46 3.51
N PRO A 226 19.52 0.08 3.00
CA PRO A 226 20.79 0.67 3.44
C PRO A 226 20.83 2.21 3.33
N PHE A 227 20.15 2.75 2.32
CA PHE A 227 20.11 4.19 2.03
C PHE A 227 18.98 4.95 2.75
N ARG A 228 17.94 4.22 3.20
CA ARG A 228 16.74 4.80 3.83
C ARG A 228 16.70 4.66 5.34
N ARG A 229 17.27 3.59 5.92
CA ARG A 229 17.14 3.26 7.35
C ARG A 229 17.61 4.36 8.29
N ALA A 230 18.65 5.11 7.93
CA ALA A 230 19.16 6.22 8.73
C ALA A 230 18.15 7.39 8.89
N ARG A 231 17.13 7.44 8.03
CA ARG A 231 16.05 8.41 8.10
C ARG A 231 14.95 8.04 9.11
N ILE A 232 15.01 6.81 9.65
CA ILE A 232 14.00 6.29 10.57
C ILE A 232 14.67 6.08 11.93
N PRO A 233 14.57 7.05 12.84
CA PRO A 233 15.13 6.93 14.19
C PRO A 233 14.60 5.67 14.88
N GLY A 234 15.48 4.82 15.39
CA GLY A 234 15.10 3.57 16.05
C GLY A 234 15.03 2.33 15.15
N TYR A 235 15.19 2.47 13.82
CA TYR A 235 15.09 1.34 12.88
C TYR A 235 15.98 0.16 13.29
N ASP A 236 17.28 0.39 13.49
CA ASP A 236 18.24 -0.69 13.77
C ASP A 236 17.91 -1.42 15.09
N ALA A 237 17.47 -0.69 16.12
CA ALA A 237 17.07 -1.29 17.40
C ALA A 237 15.82 -2.16 17.27
N VAL A 238 14.82 -1.70 16.51
CA VAL A 238 13.56 -2.44 16.29
C VAL A 238 13.80 -3.67 15.42
N ALA A 239 14.60 -3.56 14.37
CA ALA A 239 14.97 -4.68 13.50
C ALA A 239 15.74 -5.77 14.28
N ALA A 240 16.74 -5.36 15.09
CA ALA A 240 17.50 -6.27 15.93
C ALA A 240 16.62 -6.95 17.00
N ALA A 241 15.68 -6.21 17.61
CA ALA A 241 14.74 -6.76 18.59
C ALA A 241 13.80 -7.80 17.94
N ALA A 242 13.32 -7.55 16.73
CA ALA A 242 12.48 -8.49 15.98
C ALA A 242 13.25 -9.82 15.70
N GLN A 243 14.48 -9.73 15.20
CA GLN A 243 15.32 -10.90 14.91
C GLN A 243 15.65 -11.69 16.18
N LYS A 244 16.02 -11.00 17.28
CA LYS A 244 16.31 -11.64 18.57
C LYS A 244 15.08 -12.38 19.13
N ALA A 245 13.88 -11.89 18.85
CA ALA A 245 12.62 -12.54 19.27
C ALA A 245 12.19 -13.69 18.35
N GLY A 246 12.91 -13.94 17.24
CA GLY A 246 12.69 -15.06 16.32
C GLY A 246 12.07 -14.70 14.98
N ALA A 247 12.06 -13.43 14.57
CA ALA A 247 11.78 -13.08 13.19
C ALA A 247 12.87 -13.57 12.25
N PHE A 248 12.52 -13.98 11.04
CA PHE A 248 13.47 -14.30 9.99
C PHE A 248 14.29 -13.08 9.57
N GLY A 249 13.68 -11.89 9.64
CA GLY A 249 14.28 -10.59 9.37
C GLY A 249 13.29 -9.47 9.55
N ALA A 250 13.80 -8.23 9.43
CA ALA A 250 12.97 -7.03 9.44
C ALA A 250 13.49 -6.02 8.40
N THR A 251 12.57 -5.29 7.81
CA THR A 251 12.82 -4.34 6.71
C THR A 251 11.90 -3.14 6.82
N LEU A 252 12.07 -2.14 5.96
CA LEU A 252 11.12 -1.04 5.84
C LEU A 252 9.84 -1.48 5.11
N SER A 253 8.70 -1.02 5.59
CA SER A 253 7.46 -1.05 4.82
C SER A 253 7.46 0.13 3.85
N GLY A 254 7.54 -0.14 2.56
CA GLY A 254 7.65 0.90 1.54
C GLY A 254 8.87 1.80 1.74
N ALA A 255 8.63 3.10 1.85
CA ALA A 255 9.66 4.08 2.19
C ALA A 255 9.90 4.22 3.71
N GLY A 256 9.12 3.54 4.54
CA GLY A 256 9.05 3.76 5.99
C GLY A 256 8.05 4.91 6.27
N SER A 257 7.84 5.27 7.49
CA SER A 257 8.54 4.96 8.76
C SER A 257 8.22 3.58 9.37
N ALA A 258 7.16 2.90 8.94
CA ALA A 258 6.81 1.58 9.45
C ALA A 258 7.90 0.54 9.13
N ILE A 259 8.09 -0.38 10.08
CA ILE A 259 9.02 -1.50 9.99
C ILE A 259 8.22 -2.79 9.90
N LEU A 260 8.49 -3.58 8.86
CA LEU A 260 7.90 -4.90 8.64
C LEU A 260 8.88 -5.98 9.09
N ALA A 261 8.39 -6.96 9.84
CA ALA A 261 9.09 -8.21 10.12
C ALA A 261 8.28 -9.40 9.61
N ILE A 262 8.97 -10.45 9.16
CA ILE A 262 8.34 -11.74 8.84
C ILE A 262 8.83 -12.76 9.86
N ALA A 263 7.89 -13.48 10.48
CA ALA A 263 8.20 -14.43 11.53
C ALA A 263 7.41 -15.74 11.37
N PRO A 264 7.89 -16.85 11.94
CA PRO A 264 7.06 -18.03 12.16
C PRO A 264 5.80 -17.63 12.95
N ARG A 265 4.67 -18.19 12.58
CA ARG A 265 3.38 -17.85 13.21
C ARG A 265 3.40 -18.02 14.73
N GLU A 266 4.05 -19.07 15.23
CA GLU A 266 4.19 -19.35 16.67
C GLU A 266 5.10 -18.35 17.40
N ARG A 267 5.93 -17.57 16.69
CA ARG A 267 6.79 -16.53 17.25
C ARG A 267 6.20 -15.11 17.09
N SER A 268 5.17 -14.96 16.31
CA SER A 268 4.65 -13.64 15.90
C SER A 268 4.28 -12.74 17.09
N ALA A 269 3.67 -13.30 18.15
CA ALA A 269 3.32 -12.53 19.34
C ALA A 269 4.57 -11.98 20.06
N ALA A 270 5.60 -12.80 20.22
CA ALA A 270 6.86 -12.41 20.87
C ALA A 270 7.61 -11.37 20.03
N VAL A 271 7.66 -11.58 18.70
CA VAL A 271 8.29 -10.63 17.77
C VAL A 271 7.61 -9.28 17.80
N GLY A 272 6.27 -9.25 17.69
CA GLY A 272 5.50 -8.00 17.77
C GLY A 272 5.70 -7.25 19.09
N ALA A 273 5.69 -7.96 20.20
CA ALA A 273 5.95 -7.37 21.52
C ALA A 273 7.37 -6.78 21.63
N ALA A 274 8.37 -7.48 21.08
CA ALA A 274 9.77 -7.01 21.06
C ALA A 274 9.94 -5.75 20.22
N MET A 275 9.30 -5.69 19.02
CA MET A 275 9.32 -4.51 18.16
C MET A 275 8.72 -3.28 18.87
N LEU A 276 7.57 -3.45 19.52
CA LEU A 276 6.92 -2.37 20.26
C LEU A 276 7.74 -1.94 21.50
N ALA A 277 8.40 -2.88 22.18
CA ALA A 277 9.27 -2.58 23.32
C ALA A 277 10.49 -1.78 22.88
N ALA A 278 11.11 -2.14 21.73
CA ALA A 278 12.24 -1.40 21.17
C ALA A 278 11.84 0.04 20.77
N TRP A 279 10.66 0.21 20.16
CA TRP A 279 10.13 1.55 19.87
C TRP A 279 9.92 2.37 21.15
N ARG A 280 9.32 1.77 22.20
CA ARG A 280 9.14 2.45 23.48
C ARG A 280 10.47 2.85 24.12
N ALA A 281 11.49 2.00 24.04
CA ALA A 281 12.84 2.32 24.54
C ALA A 281 13.47 3.49 23.76
N ALA A 282 13.09 3.69 22.51
CA ALA A 282 13.45 4.86 21.69
C ALA A 282 12.53 6.09 21.92
N GLY A 283 11.62 6.04 22.92
CA GLY A 283 10.68 7.13 23.21
C GLY A 283 9.48 7.22 22.26
N VAL A 284 9.21 6.18 21.46
CA VAL A 284 8.17 6.15 20.44
C VAL A 284 7.05 5.17 20.80
N VAL A 285 5.80 5.63 20.77
CA VAL A 285 4.62 4.78 20.95
C VAL A 285 4.15 4.35 19.54
N ALA A 286 4.52 3.15 19.14
CA ALA A 286 4.14 2.57 17.85
C ALA A 286 2.91 1.67 17.97
N GLU A 287 2.14 1.56 16.87
CA GLU A 287 1.06 0.58 16.69
C GLU A 287 1.60 -0.68 16.03
N LEU A 288 1.03 -1.85 16.36
CA LEU A 288 1.34 -3.12 15.69
C LEU A 288 0.15 -3.55 14.82
N ILE A 289 0.41 -3.72 13.53
CA ILE A 289 -0.52 -4.36 12.60
C ILE A 289 -0.02 -5.78 12.33
N ARG A 290 -0.91 -6.76 12.40
CA ARG A 290 -0.61 -8.16 12.14
C ARG A 290 -1.36 -8.64 10.90
N SER A 291 -0.66 -9.31 9.99
CA SER A 291 -1.25 -9.91 8.80
C SER A 291 -1.00 -11.42 8.77
N SER A 292 -1.97 -12.17 9.24
CA SER A 292 -1.92 -13.63 9.38
C SER A 292 -2.67 -14.38 8.27
N HIS A 293 -3.35 -13.67 7.39
CA HIS A 293 -4.12 -14.20 6.26
C HIS A 293 -4.17 -13.17 5.12
N PRO A 294 -4.46 -13.60 3.90
CA PRO A 294 -4.59 -12.68 2.77
C PRO A 294 -5.72 -11.67 3.00
N VAL A 295 -5.40 -10.38 2.87
CA VAL A 295 -6.38 -9.29 2.93
C VAL A 295 -6.98 -9.12 1.54
N PRO A 296 -8.32 -9.03 1.38
CA PRO A 296 -8.93 -8.85 0.08
C PRO A 296 -8.58 -7.49 -0.54
N GLY A 297 -8.56 -7.42 -1.87
CA GLY A 297 -8.34 -6.19 -2.61
C GLY A 297 -9.56 -5.27 -2.61
N ALA A 298 -9.46 -4.20 -3.39
CA ALA A 298 -10.50 -3.21 -3.51
C ALA A 298 -11.86 -3.83 -3.92
N ASN A 299 -12.91 -3.38 -3.24
CA ASN A 299 -14.30 -3.75 -3.52
C ASN A 299 -15.11 -2.50 -3.85
N VAL A 300 -16.01 -2.64 -4.82
CA VAL A 300 -16.92 -1.58 -5.29
C VAL A 300 -18.35 -2.04 -5.06
N SER A 301 -19.17 -1.18 -4.48
CA SER A 301 -20.62 -1.37 -4.37
C SER A 301 -21.36 -0.17 -4.95
N ARG A 302 -22.37 -0.44 -5.77
CA ARG A 302 -23.30 0.57 -6.24
C ARG A 302 -24.43 0.67 -5.22
N LEU A 303 -24.69 1.87 -4.73
CA LEU A 303 -25.85 2.13 -3.89
C LEU A 303 -27.00 2.48 -4.81
N SER A 304 -27.96 1.56 -4.99
CA SER A 304 -29.24 1.88 -5.58
C SER A 304 -29.88 2.98 -4.72
N GLN A 305 -30.39 4.04 -5.35
CA GLN A 305 -31.27 4.97 -4.64
C GLN A 305 -32.44 4.14 -4.11
N ILE A 306 -32.60 4.10 -2.80
CA ILE A 306 -33.86 3.64 -2.21
C ILE A 306 -34.89 4.66 -2.72
N PRO A 307 -35.94 4.25 -3.46
CA PRO A 307 -36.98 5.18 -3.84
C PRO A 307 -37.53 5.74 -2.54
N VAL A 308 -37.52 7.07 -2.41
CA VAL A 308 -38.25 7.75 -1.34
C VAL A 308 -39.72 7.41 -1.60
N SER A 309 -40.30 6.57 -0.74
CA SER A 309 -41.71 6.30 -0.78
C SER A 309 -42.42 7.64 -0.47
N THR A 310 -42.94 8.28 -1.48
CA THR A 310 -43.93 9.36 -1.35
C THR A 310 -45.30 8.72 -1.09
N GLU A 311 -45.49 8.16 0.10
CA GLU A 311 -46.86 8.00 0.61
C GLU A 311 -47.23 9.26 1.38
N PRO A 312 -48.31 9.94 0.98
CA PRO A 312 -48.86 11.03 1.78
C PRO A 312 -49.55 10.45 3.01
N LEU A 313 -49.36 11.11 4.15
CA LEU A 313 -50.08 10.89 5.40
C LEU A 313 -51.58 11.13 5.21
#